data_2956c9988b391e7246d20aafbd17d602
#
_entry.id   2956c9988b391e7246d20aafbd17d602
#
_cell.length_a   1.000
_cell.length_b   1.000
_cell.length_c   1.000
_cell.angle_alpha   90.00
_cell.angle_beta   90.00
_cell.angle_gamma   90.00
#
_symmetry.space_group_name_H-M   'P 1'
#
loop_
_entity.id
_entity.type
_entity.pdbx_description
1 polymer ?
#
loop_
_entity_poly.entity_id
_entity_poly.type
_entity_poly.pdbx_seq_one_letter_code
_entity_poly.pdbx_strand_id
1 'polypeptide(L)'
;DLCKGNGYLAVYIAGIMVGNNRITNRKEISTFMNGMTWLFQIIMFLTLGLLVNPHEMLNIAVPALLIGIFMIVFARPLSVLICLLPFKKMNFSSRIFVSWVGLRGAVPIIFATYPVVAKIPDSNQIFNIVFFITILSLVIQGTTISWMAKLLHLATPLEKTGNDFGVEIPEEINTDLRDIILTEEMLAKGNRLMDMNLPKGTLVMLIKRGNEFMIPNGSLQLHAGDKLLIISENKEGTPPPLN
;
A
#
# COMPACT_ATOMS: atom_id res chain seq x y z
N ASP A 1 17.01 -15.33 21.64
CA ASP A 1 18.22 -16.19 21.66
C ASP A 1 18.44 -16.89 22.98
N LEU A 2 18.23 -16.24 24.14
CA LEU A 2 18.38 -16.85 25.46
C LEU A 2 17.49 -18.13 25.65
N CYS A 3 16.29 -18.11 25.06
CA CYS A 3 15.35 -19.27 25.13
C CYS A 3 15.39 -20.16 23.86
N LYS A 4 16.43 -20.04 23.00
CA LYS A 4 16.53 -20.73 21.70
C LYS A 4 15.30 -20.58 20.79
N GLY A 5 14.50 -19.52 20.98
CA GLY A 5 13.35 -19.18 20.16
C GLY A 5 13.74 -18.41 18.91
N ASN A 6 12.88 -18.48 17.87
CA ASN A 6 13.05 -17.71 16.66
C ASN A 6 12.62 -16.26 16.89
N GLY A 7 13.57 -15.31 16.92
CA GLY A 7 13.31 -13.89 17.15
C GLY A 7 12.41 -13.25 16.09
N TYR A 8 12.47 -13.69 14.81
CA TYR A 8 11.62 -13.18 13.75
C TYR A 8 10.15 -13.55 13.98
N LEU A 9 9.88 -14.78 14.42
CA LEU A 9 8.54 -15.23 14.75
C LEU A 9 7.98 -14.46 15.95
N ALA A 10 8.81 -14.21 16.97
CA ALA A 10 8.42 -13.44 18.15
C ALA A 10 7.98 -12.01 17.77
N VAL A 11 8.77 -11.32 16.95
CA VAL A 11 8.44 -9.96 16.47
C VAL A 11 7.18 -9.97 15.60
N TYR A 12 7.01 -10.99 14.75
CA TYR A 12 5.81 -11.14 13.92
C TYR A 12 4.54 -11.31 14.75
N ILE A 13 4.58 -12.18 15.77
CA ILE A 13 3.46 -12.39 16.70
C ILE A 13 3.16 -11.10 17.47
N ALA A 14 4.20 -10.43 17.97
CA ALA A 14 4.04 -9.14 18.66
C ALA A 14 3.37 -8.10 17.74
N GLY A 15 3.78 -8.02 16.48
CA GLY A 15 3.16 -7.14 15.49
C GLY A 15 1.68 -7.45 15.24
N ILE A 16 1.30 -8.72 15.17
CA ILE A 16 -0.11 -9.12 15.06
C ILE A 16 -0.91 -8.71 16.31
N MET A 17 -0.35 -8.94 17.48
CA MET A 17 -1.03 -8.58 18.74
C MET A 17 -1.26 -7.08 18.84
N VAL A 18 -0.25 -6.28 18.50
CA VAL A 18 -0.36 -4.81 18.47
C VAL A 18 -1.35 -4.34 17.39
N GLY A 19 -1.30 -4.95 16.21
CA GLY A 19 -2.17 -4.59 15.09
C GLY A 19 -3.66 -4.92 15.32
N ASN A 20 -3.97 -5.98 16.07
CA ASN A 20 -5.34 -6.42 16.31
C ASN A 20 -6.00 -5.80 17.55
N ASN A 21 -5.23 -5.20 18.43
CA ASN A 21 -5.76 -4.53 19.62
C ASN A 21 -6.04 -3.05 19.36
N ARG A 22 -7.05 -2.52 20.02
CA ARG A 22 -7.34 -1.09 20.02
C ARG A 22 -6.35 -0.38 20.93
N ILE A 23 -5.35 0.26 20.32
CA ILE A 23 -4.30 0.99 21.04
C ILE A 23 -4.52 2.48 20.83
N THR A 24 -4.42 3.25 21.91
CA THR A 24 -4.39 4.71 21.84
C THR A 24 -3.21 5.15 20.97
N ASN A 25 -3.40 6.14 20.09
CA ASN A 25 -2.39 6.67 19.17
C ASN A 25 -1.89 5.67 18.10
N ARG A 26 -2.74 4.74 17.67
CA ARG A 26 -2.41 3.75 16.63
C ARG A 26 -1.83 4.37 15.36
N LYS A 27 -2.37 5.51 14.92
CA LYS A 27 -1.91 6.22 13.72
C LYS A 27 -0.47 6.73 13.87
N GLU A 28 -0.14 7.34 15.00
CA GLU A 28 1.20 7.85 15.28
C GLU A 28 2.22 6.70 15.32
N ILE A 29 1.87 5.61 16.01
CA ILE A 29 2.69 4.39 16.07
C ILE A 29 2.90 3.82 14.65
N SER A 30 1.84 3.71 13.85
CA SER A 30 1.92 3.21 12.47
C SER A 30 2.80 4.10 11.59
N THR A 31 2.65 5.42 11.67
CA THR A 31 3.47 6.37 10.91
C THR A 31 4.93 6.29 11.29
N PHE A 32 5.22 6.24 12.61
CA PHE A 32 6.58 6.06 13.12
C PHE A 32 7.19 4.74 12.65
N MET A 33 6.46 3.62 12.80
CA MET A 33 6.94 2.30 12.40
C MET A 33 7.17 2.19 10.88
N ASN A 34 6.32 2.83 10.08
CA ASN A 34 6.53 2.91 8.64
C ASN A 34 7.83 3.65 8.28
N GLY A 35 8.09 4.80 8.91
CA GLY A 35 9.34 5.53 8.73
C GLY A 35 10.57 4.72 9.14
N MET A 36 10.50 4.05 10.31
CA MET A 36 11.58 3.18 10.79
C MET A 36 11.80 1.97 9.87
N THR A 37 10.74 1.40 9.30
CA THR A 37 10.84 0.31 8.34
C THR A 37 11.64 0.72 7.10
N TRP A 38 11.35 1.89 6.53
CA TRP A 38 12.13 2.44 5.42
C TRP A 38 13.60 2.63 5.76
N LEU A 39 13.89 3.22 6.92
CA LEU A 39 15.26 3.44 7.38
C LEU A 39 16.02 2.12 7.54
N PHE A 40 15.45 1.16 8.26
CA PHE A 40 16.06 -0.15 8.45
C PHE A 40 16.23 -0.92 7.15
N GLN A 41 15.30 -0.80 6.22
CA GLN A 41 15.42 -1.41 4.89
C GLN A 41 16.61 -0.86 4.11
N ILE A 42 16.83 0.46 4.13
CA ILE A 42 17.99 1.09 3.49
C ILE A 42 19.29 0.60 4.13
N ILE A 43 19.40 0.66 5.46
CA ILE A 43 20.57 0.21 6.20
C ILE A 43 20.90 -1.25 5.90
N MET A 44 19.87 -2.10 5.88
CA MET A 44 20.01 -3.52 5.62
C MET A 44 20.52 -3.78 4.20
N PHE A 45 19.92 -3.17 3.16
CA PHE A 45 20.40 -3.35 1.79
C PHE A 45 21.82 -2.81 1.61
N LEU A 46 22.16 -1.71 2.27
CA LEU A 46 23.51 -1.16 2.27
C LEU A 46 24.52 -2.15 2.88
N THR A 47 24.23 -2.67 4.07
CA THR A 47 25.12 -3.63 4.76
C THR A 47 25.25 -4.94 4.00
N LEU A 48 24.16 -5.46 3.45
CA LEU A 48 24.20 -6.67 2.63
C LEU A 48 24.96 -6.44 1.30
N GLY A 49 24.83 -5.25 0.71
CA GLY A 49 25.59 -4.87 -0.48
C GLY A 49 27.09 -4.79 -0.24
N LEU A 50 27.50 -4.33 0.95
CA LEU A 50 28.93 -4.31 1.33
C LEU A 50 29.52 -5.71 1.58
N LEU A 51 28.68 -6.68 1.90
CA LEU A 51 29.11 -8.06 2.13
C LEU A 51 29.41 -8.81 0.83
N VAL A 52 28.91 -8.33 -0.30
CA VAL A 52 29.05 -8.98 -1.61
C VAL A 52 30.41 -8.71 -2.21
N ASN A 53 31.05 -9.75 -2.75
CA ASN A 53 32.27 -9.62 -3.53
C ASN A 53 31.94 -9.51 -5.04
N PRO A 54 32.09 -8.33 -5.68
CA PRO A 54 31.70 -8.14 -7.08
C PRO A 54 32.48 -9.04 -8.07
N HIS A 55 33.72 -9.40 -7.75
CA HIS A 55 34.55 -10.26 -8.60
C HIS A 55 33.98 -11.69 -8.68
N GLU A 56 33.52 -12.22 -7.55
CA GLU A 56 32.91 -13.55 -7.51
C GLU A 56 31.53 -13.56 -8.18
N MET A 57 30.81 -12.43 -8.13
CA MET A 57 29.52 -12.31 -8.79
C MET A 57 29.60 -12.44 -10.31
N LEU A 58 30.64 -11.93 -10.93
CA LEU A 58 30.80 -12.02 -12.40
C LEU A 58 30.89 -13.46 -12.88
N ASN A 59 31.56 -14.32 -12.12
CA ASN A 59 31.71 -15.74 -12.46
C ASN A 59 30.41 -16.53 -12.38
N ILE A 60 29.49 -16.12 -11.51
CA ILE A 60 28.20 -16.79 -11.31
C ILE A 60 27.03 -16.03 -11.94
N ALA A 61 27.30 -14.88 -12.60
CA ALA A 61 26.26 -14.02 -13.16
C ALA A 61 25.39 -14.74 -14.19
N VAL A 62 25.98 -15.54 -15.09
CA VAL A 62 25.23 -16.26 -16.13
C VAL A 62 24.29 -17.31 -15.53
N PRO A 63 24.73 -18.26 -14.70
CA PRO A 63 23.81 -19.22 -14.08
C PRO A 63 22.79 -18.55 -13.16
N ALA A 64 23.16 -17.53 -12.40
CA ALA A 64 22.24 -16.78 -11.54
C ALA A 64 21.17 -16.04 -12.35
N LEU A 65 21.53 -15.46 -13.49
CA LEU A 65 20.60 -14.81 -14.43
C LEU A 65 19.60 -15.82 -14.99
N LEU A 66 20.06 -16.97 -15.46
CA LEU A 66 19.19 -18.02 -16.01
C LEU A 66 18.20 -18.53 -14.95
N ILE A 67 18.69 -18.81 -13.74
CA ILE A 67 17.84 -19.23 -12.62
C ILE A 67 16.84 -18.11 -12.27
N GLY A 68 17.30 -16.86 -12.20
CA GLY A 68 16.46 -15.70 -11.90
C GLY A 68 15.34 -15.50 -12.91
N ILE A 69 15.65 -15.54 -14.21
CA ILE A 69 14.67 -15.42 -15.29
C ILE A 69 13.67 -16.59 -15.21
N PHE A 70 14.16 -17.83 -15.08
CA PHE A 70 13.30 -19.00 -14.94
C PHE A 70 12.34 -18.86 -13.77
N MET A 71 12.84 -18.38 -12.63
CA MET A 71 12.01 -18.18 -11.44
C MET A 71 10.96 -17.08 -11.65
N ILE A 72 11.29 -16.00 -12.33
CA ILE A 72 10.36 -14.87 -12.57
C ILE A 72 9.31 -15.24 -13.61
N VAL A 73 9.72 -15.90 -14.70
CA VAL A 73 8.84 -16.12 -15.88
C VAL A 73 8.03 -17.42 -15.76
N PHE A 74 8.58 -18.46 -15.17
CA PHE A 74 7.95 -19.78 -15.14
C PHE A 74 7.56 -20.24 -13.75
N ALA A 75 8.52 -20.33 -12.83
CA ALA A 75 8.25 -20.97 -11.53
C ALA A 75 7.19 -20.24 -10.73
N ARG A 76 7.25 -18.93 -10.71
CA ARG A 76 6.33 -18.10 -9.95
C ARG A 76 4.94 -17.98 -10.57
N PRO A 77 4.78 -17.61 -11.86
CA PRO A 77 3.46 -17.62 -12.47
C PRO A 77 2.77 -18.97 -12.35
N LEU A 78 3.48 -20.06 -12.56
CA LEU A 78 2.92 -21.41 -12.45
C LEU A 78 2.42 -21.70 -11.04
N SER A 79 3.23 -21.42 -10.01
CA SER A 79 2.84 -21.63 -8.62
C SER A 79 1.65 -20.80 -8.19
N VAL A 80 1.64 -19.50 -8.55
CA VAL A 80 0.54 -18.59 -8.20
C VAL A 80 -0.75 -18.97 -8.95
N LEU A 81 -0.67 -19.33 -10.23
CA LEU A 81 -1.84 -19.77 -11.00
C LEU A 81 -2.44 -21.04 -10.41
N ILE A 82 -1.61 -22.02 -10.05
CA ILE A 82 -2.08 -23.25 -9.41
C ILE A 82 -2.75 -22.98 -8.06
N CYS A 83 -2.13 -22.15 -7.22
CA CYS A 83 -2.69 -21.78 -5.92
C CYS A 83 -3.98 -20.97 -6.01
N LEU A 84 -4.14 -20.13 -7.05
CA LEU A 84 -5.32 -19.30 -7.25
C LEU A 84 -6.43 -19.99 -8.06
N LEU A 85 -6.21 -21.19 -8.59
CA LEU A 85 -7.23 -21.97 -9.31
C LEU A 85 -8.56 -22.12 -8.53
N PRO A 86 -8.56 -22.41 -7.20
CA PRO A 86 -9.79 -22.57 -6.44
C PRO A 86 -10.61 -21.26 -6.32
N PHE A 87 -9.97 -20.10 -6.43
CA PHE A 87 -10.60 -18.80 -6.23
C PHE A 87 -11.27 -18.28 -7.51
N LYS A 88 -12.45 -18.82 -7.85
CA LYS A 88 -13.19 -18.50 -9.09
C LYS A 88 -13.60 -17.02 -9.24
N LYS A 89 -13.65 -16.26 -8.14
CA LYS A 89 -14.05 -14.83 -8.14
C LYS A 89 -12.98 -13.87 -8.70
N MET A 90 -11.72 -14.33 -8.82
CA MET A 90 -10.64 -13.48 -9.33
C MET A 90 -10.54 -13.54 -10.85
N ASN A 91 -10.48 -12.38 -11.50
CA ASN A 91 -10.23 -12.26 -12.91
C ASN A 91 -8.85 -12.81 -13.29
N PHE A 92 -8.72 -13.34 -14.50
CA PHE A 92 -7.44 -13.88 -14.99
C PHE A 92 -6.33 -12.82 -15.02
N SER A 93 -6.64 -11.56 -15.41
CA SER A 93 -5.72 -10.43 -15.36
C SER A 93 -5.17 -10.18 -13.95
N SER A 94 -6.04 -10.26 -12.94
CA SER A 94 -5.62 -10.12 -11.52
C SER A 94 -4.68 -11.24 -11.09
N ARG A 95 -4.89 -12.46 -11.55
CA ARG A 95 -4.00 -13.61 -11.24
C ARG A 95 -2.62 -13.43 -11.87
N ILE A 96 -2.56 -12.98 -13.12
CA ILE A 96 -1.29 -12.68 -13.80
C ILE A 96 -0.58 -11.53 -13.06
N PHE A 97 -1.30 -10.49 -12.70
CA PHE A 97 -0.73 -9.36 -11.97
C PHE A 97 -0.13 -9.78 -10.63
N VAL A 98 -0.86 -10.55 -9.82
CA VAL A 98 -0.36 -11.10 -8.55
C VAL A 98 0.88 -11.97 -8.75
N SER A 99 0.92 -12.77 -9.83
CA SER A 99 2.10 -13.58 -10.15
C SER A 99 3.33 -12.74 -10.52
N TRP A 100 3.12 -11.59 -11.16
CA TRP A 100 4.19 -10.67 -11.54
C TRP A 100 4.71 -9.82 -10.37
N VAL A 101 3.82 -9.27 -9.55
CA VAL A 101 4.13 -8.31 -8.45
C VAL A 101 4.93 -8.93 -7.30
N GLY A 102 5.20 -10.17 -7.37
CA GLY A 102 5.91 -10.86 -6.30
C GLY A 102 7.34 -10.41 -6.07
N LEU A 103 7.54 -9.19 -5.67
CA LEU A 103 8.83 -8.66 -5.26
C LEU A 103 9.47 -9.53 -4.17
N ARG A 104 10.75 -9.84 -4.34
CA ARG A 104 11.56 -10.48 -3.31
C ARG A 104 12.11 -9.40 -2.40
N GLY A 105 11.76 -9.46 -1.12
CA GLY A 105 12.33 -8.60 -0.10
C GLY A 105 13.72 -9.07 0.34
N ALA A 106 14.25 -8.45 1.36
CA ALA A 106 15.55 -8.79 1.94
C ALA A 106 15.58 -10.13 2.68
N VAL A 107 14.43 -10.69 3.03
CA VAL A 107 14.32 -11.95 3.79
C VAL A 107 15.10 -13.11 3.17
N PRO A 108 15.00 -13.39 1.84
CA PRO A 108 15.82 -14.41 1.20
C PRO A 108 17.33 -14.18 1.37
N ILE A 109 17.78 -12.93 1.29
CA ILE A 109 19.20 -12.59 1.44
C ILE A 109 19.64 -12.82 2.90
N ILE A 110 18.82 -12.40 3.87
CA ILE A 110 19.10 -12.65 5.28
C ILE A 110 19.21 -14.16 5.55
N PHE A 111 18.29 -14.97 5.03
CA PHE A 111 18.38 -16.42 5.19
C PHE A 111 19.61 -17.00 4.51
N ALA A 112 20.07 -16.43 3.39
CA ALA A 112 21.30 -16.86 2.74
C ALA A 112 22.57 -16.52 3.55
N THR A 113 22.52 -15.64 4.55
CA THR A 113 23.64 -15.39 5.45
C THR A 113 23.85 -16.50 6.49
N TYR A 114 22.82 -17.30 6.83
CA TYR A 114 22.96 -18.35 7.83
C TYR A 114 24.00 -19.42 7.46
N PRO A 115 24.01 -19.98 6.24
CA PRO A 115 25.07 -20.88 5.80
C PRO A 115 26.47 -20.25 5.86
N VAL A 116 26.58 -18.94 5.54
CA VAL A 116 27.84 -18.22 5.61
C VAL A 116 28.33 -18.10 7.05
N VAL A 117 27.46 -17.73 7.98
CA VAL A 117 27.78 -17.67 9.42
C VAL A 117 28.11 -19.05 9.99
N ALA A 118 27.43 -20.09 9.51
CA ALA A 118 27.70 -21.49 9.90
C ALA A 118 28.97 -22.07 9.23
N LYS A 119 29.67 -21.30 8.37
CA LYS A 119 30.88 -21.70 7.64
C LYS A 119 30.71 -22.99 6.85
N ILE A 120 29.54 -23.16 6.21
CA ILE A 120 29.27 -24.31 5.34
C ILE A 120 30.10 -24.13 4.05
N PRO A 121 30.69 -25.21 3.50
CA PRO A 121 31.37 -25.14 2.19
C PRO A 121 30.46 -24.53 1.13
N ASP A 122 31.00 -23.71 0.24
CA ASP A 122 30.33 -23.03 -0.87
C ASP A 122 29.18 -22.08 -0.48
N SER A 123 29.06 -21.75 0.81
CA SER A 123 28.01 -20.86 1.32
C SER A 123 28.05 -19.45 0.71
N ASN A 124 29.26 -18.96 0.38
CA ASN A 124 29.42 -17.67 -0.30
C ASN A 124 28.82 -17.67 -1.70
N GLN A 125 28.92 -18.79 -2.44
CA GLN A 125 28.28 -18.91 -3.76
C GLN A 125 26.76 -18.88 -3.63
N ILE A 126 26.20 -19.59 -2.65
CA ILE A 126 24.74 -19.58 -2.37
C ILE A 126 24.29 -18.14 -2.05
N PHE A 127 25.02 -17.45 -1.18
CA PHE A 127 24.71 -16.06 -0.83
C PHE A 127 24.75 -15.14 -2.05
N ASN A 128 25.78 -15.20 -2.86
CA ASN A 128 25.97 -14.38 -4.04
C ASN A 128 24.88 -14.65 -5.10
N ILE A 129 24.49 -15.90 -5.32
CA ILE A 129 23.38 -16.28 -6.23
C ILE A 129 22.05 -15.69 -5.74
N VAL A 130 21.72 -15.89 -4.46
CA VAL A 130 20.47 -15.39 -3.87
C VAL A 130 20.42 -13.86 -3.92
N PHE A 131 21.53 -13.21 -3.61
CA PHE A 131 21.64 -11.75 -3.66
C PHE A 131 21.44 -11.24 -5.10
N PHE A 132 22.12 -11.83 -6.08
CA PHE A 132 21.98 -11.48 -7.49
C PHE A 132 20.55 -11.63 -8.00
N ILE A 133 19.91 -12.77 -7.72
CA ILE A 133 18.53 -13.04 -8.12
C ILE A 133 17.57 -12.04 -7.45
N THR A 134 17.82 -11.66 -6.20
CA THR A 134 16.97 -10.70 -5.48
C THR A 134 17.07 -9.30 -6.08
N ILE A 135 18.29 -8.83 -6.38
CA ILE A 135 18.47 -7.53 -7.04
C ILE A 135 17.86 -7.55 -8.44
N LEU A 136 18.11 -8.61 -9.22
CA LEU A 136 17.54 -8.76 -10.55
C LEU A 136 15.99 -8.68 -10.50
N SER A 137 15.37 -9.39 -9.55
CA SER A 137 13.94 -9.37 -9.32
C SER A 137 13.46 -7.97 -8.95
N LEU A 138 14.16 -7.29 -8.06
CA LEU A 138 13.80 -5.96 -7.58
C LEU A 138 13.89 -4.91 -8.71
N VAL A 139 14.92 -4.98 -9.54
CA VAL A 139 15.08 -4.08 -10.68
C VAL A 139 14.03 -4.37 -11.75
N ILE A 140 13.88 -5.62 -12.20
CA ILE A 140 12.95 -5.97 -13.28
C ILE A 140 11.49 -5.79 -12.84
N GLN A 141 11.12 -6.41 -11.74
CA GLN A 141 9.73 -6.39 -11.29
C GLN A 141 9.36 -5.03 -10.71
N GLY A 142 10.25 -4.41 -9.89
CA GLY A 142 10.00 -3.10 -9.27
C GLY A 142 9.71 -2.00 -10.30
N THR A 143 10.50 -1.93 -11.35
CA THR A 143 10.31 -0.92 -12.41
C THR A 143 9.11 -1.19 -13.31
N THR A 144 8.73 -2.46 -13.48
CA THR A 144 7.66 -2.85 -14.41
C THR A 144 6.28 -2.98 -13.79
N ILE A 145 6.13 -2.87 -12.45
CA ILE A 145 4.83 -2.99 -11.76
C ILE A 145 3.79 -2.04 -12.35
N SER A 146 4.12 -0.74 -12.43
CA SER A 146 3.19 0.29 -12.91
C SER A 146 2.80 0.07 -14.37
N TRP A 147 3.73 -0.40 -15.18
CA TRP A 147 3.49 -0.73 -16.58
C TRP A 147 2.57 -1.95 -16.71
N MET A 148 2.83 -3.01 -15.94
CA MET A 148 1.99 -4.22 -15.91
C MET A 148 0.57 -3.94 -15.40
N ALA A 149 0.43 -3.07 -14.40
CA ALA A 149 -0.89 -2.67 -13.89
C ALA A 149 -1.73 -1.97 -14.98
N LYS A 150 -1.09 -1.09 -15.75
CA LYS A 150 -1.74 -0.40 -16.89
C LYS A 150 -2.07 -1.38 -18.03
N LEU A 151 -1.13 -2.28 -18.37
CA LEU A 151 -1.31 -3.26 -19.44
C LEU A 151 -2.48 -4.21 -19.16
N LEU A 152 -2.65 -4.61 -17.91
CA LEU A 152 -3.73 -5.51 -17.47
C LEU A 152 -5.03 -4.78 -17.12
N HIS A 153 -5.10 -3.47 -17.33
CA HIS A 153 -6.26 -2.60 -17.00
C HIS A 153 -6.69 -2.70 -15.53
N LEU A 154 -5.72 -2.87 -14.63
CA LEU A 154 -5.91 -2.94 -13.18
C LEU A 154 -5.51 -1.65 -12.46
N ALA A 155 -5.00 -0.66 -13.21
CA ALA A 155 -4.65 0.63 -12.64
C ALA A 155 -5.94 1.40 -12.33
N THR A 156 -6.25 1.54 -11.04
CA THR A 156 -7.26 2.48 -10.56
C THR A 156 -6.62 3.87 -10.42
N PRO A 157 -7.35 4.96 -10.74
CA PRO A 157 -6.90 6.29 -10.38
C PRO A 157 -6.58 6.32 -8.88
N LEU A 158 -5.47 6.95 -8.52
CA LEU A 158 -5.19 7.23 -7.10
C LEU A 158 -6.39 8.02 -6.57
N GLU A 159 -7.23 7.38 -5.76
CA GLU A 159 -8.12 8.12 -4.89
C GLU A 159 -7.21 9.03 -4.06
N LYS A 160 -7.42 10.32 -4.19
CA LYS A 160 -6.72 11.29 -3.34
C LYS A 160 -7.08 10.93 -1.91
N THR A 161 -6.17 10.21 -1.23
CA THR A 161 -6.31 9.88 0.18
C THR A 161 -6.11 11.17 0.97
N GLY A 162 -7.19 11.87 1.16
CA GLY A 162 -7.24 13.19 1.78
C GLY A 162 -8.25 14.02 1.01
N ASN A 163 -9.27 14.47 1.70
CA ASN A 163 -10.17 15.48 1.19
C ASN A 163 -9.33 16.71 0.84
N ASP A 164 -9.75 17.46 -0.15
CA ASP A 164 -9.10 18.73 -0.57
C ASP A 164 -8.95 19.76 0.60
N PHE A 165 -9.42 19.38 1.77
CA PHE A 165 -9.41 20.17 3.01
C PHE A 165 -8.29 19.81 3.99
N GLY A 166 -7.57 18.68 3.75
CA GLY A 166 -6.51 18.21 4.66
C GLY A 166 -6.99 17.78 6.05
N VAL A 167 -8.30 17.57 6.23
CA VAL A 167 -8.89 17.12 7.49
C VAL A 167 -8.90 15.59 7.50
N GLU A 168 -8.18 14.99 8.44
CA GLU A 168 -8.21 13.55 8.69
C GLU A 168 -9.03 13.27 9.94
N ILE A 169 -10.06 12.47 9.81
CA ILE A 169 -10.83 12.01 10.97
C ILE A 169 -10.18 10.74 11.53
N PRO A 170 -10.06 10.61 12.87
CA PRO A 170 -9.65 9.37 13.50
C PRO A 170 -10.54 8.21 13.04
N GLU A 171 -9.95 7.04 12.75
CA GLU A 171 -10.69 5.81 12.34
C GLU A 171 -11.72 5.35 13.39
N GLU A 172 -11.66 5.88 14.60
CA GLU A 172 -12.58 5.59 15.70
C GLU A 172 -13.95 6.21 15.47
N ILE A 173 -14.04 7.27 14.68
CA ILE A 173 -15.31 7.92 14.33
C ILE A 173 -15.80 7.24 13.05
N ASN A 174 -16.76 6.33 13.23
CA ASN A 174 -17.35 5.47 12.19
C ASN A 174 -18.30 6.27 11.28
N THR A 175 -17.79 7.36 10.69
CA THR A 175 -18.54 8.30 9.85
C THR A 175 -17.85 8.46 8.50
N ASP A 176 -18.66 8.51 7.45
CA ASP A 176 -18.18 8.74 6.07
C ASP A 176 -17.94 10.24 5.86
N LEU A 177 -16.68 10.60 5.61
CA LEU A 177 -16.28 11.95 5.20
C LEU A 177 -16.26 12.00 3.68
N ARG A 178 -17.02 12.91 3.09
CA ARG A 178 -17.08 13.06 1.62
C ARG A 178 -16.96 14.50 1.20
N ASP A 179 -16.29 14.69 0.06
CA ASP A 179 -16.23 15.96 -0.62
C ASP A 179 -17.30 16.00 -1.71
N ILE A 180 -18.16 17.01 -1.68
CA ILE A 180 -19.16 17.26 -2.73
C ILE A 180 -18.85 18.59 -3.39
N ILE A 181 -18.79 18.57 -4.72
CA ILE A 181 -18.68 19.79 -5.52
C ILE A 181 -20.09 20.22 -5.91
N LEU A 182 -20.47 21.46 -5.57
CA LEU A 182 -21.78 22.00 -5.90
C LEU A 182 -21.90 22.28 -7.39
N THR A 183 -22.92 21.70 -8.00
CA THR A 183 -23.33 21.98 -9.37
C THR A 183 -24.47 23.01 -9.42
N GLU A 184 -24.68 23.67 -10.55
CA GLU A 184 -25.80 24.61 -10.74
C GLU A 184 -27.16 23.95 -10.50
N GLU A 185 -27.28 22.65 -10.85
CA GLU A 185 -28.50 21.87 -10.65
C GLU A 185 -28.84 21.68 -9.17
N MET A 186 -27.84 21.52 -8.31
CA MET A 186 -28.02 21.38 -6.86
C MET A 186 -28.49 22.70 -6.20
N LEU A 187 -28.15 23.84 -6.79
CA LEU A 187 -28.52 25.16 -6.33
C LEU A 187 -29.87 25.65 -6.89
N ALA A 188 -30.49 24.91 -7.81
CA ALA A 188 -31.75 25.30 -8.45
C ALA A 188 -32.92 25.48 -7.47
N LYS A 189 -32.90 24.82 -6.29
CA LYS A 189 -33.94 24.89 -5.26
C LYS A 189 -33.68 25.97 -4.18
N GLY A 190 -32.51 26.53 -4.16
CA GLY A 190 -32.08 27.56 -3.21
C GLY A 190 -30.57 27.65 -3.13
N ASN A 191 -30.06 28.84 -2.89
CA ASN A 191 -28.61 29.07 -2.85
C ASN A 191 -28.03 29.24 -1.44
N ARG A 192 -28.83 28.96 -0.39
CA ARG A 192 -28.37 28.97 0.99
C ARG A 192 -28.16 27.57 1.51
N LEU A 193 -27.23 27.42 2.44
CA LEU A 193 -26.95 26.10 3.04
C LEU A 193 -28.19 25.49 3.69
N MET A 194 -29.07 26.31 4.30
CA MET A 194 -30.30 25.84 4.90
C MET A 194 -31.38 25.38 3.91
N ASP A 195 -31.31 25.85 2.66
CA ASP A 195 -32.24 25.49 1.59
C ASP A 195 -31.84 24.17 0.91
N MET A 196 -30.63 23.69 1.17
CA MET A 196 -30.18 22.39 0.68
C MET A 196 -30.84 21.27 1.47
N ASN A 197 -31.62 20.42 0.79
CA ASN A 197 -32.23 19.22 1.38
C ASN A 197 -31.15 18.15 1.64
N LEU A 198 -30.28 18.39 2.64
CA LEU A 198 -29.30 17.39 3.05
C LEU A 198 -30.01 16.26 3.81
N PRO A 199 -29.58 15.01 3.62
CA PRO A 199 -30.13 13.86 4.36
C PRO A 199 -30.02 14.04 5.86
N LYS A 200 -30.98 13.49 6.62
CA LYS A 200 -30.89 13.47 8.08
C LYS A 200 -29.62 12.77 8.54
N GLY A 201 -28.93 13.35 9.51
CA GLY A 201 -27.64 12.84 9.98
C GLY A 201 -26.43 13.28 9.15
N THR A 202 -26.61 14.26 8.26
CA THR A 202 -25.51 14.87 7.49
C THR A 202 -25.16 16.23 8.07
N LEU A 203 -23.86 16.46 8.31
CA LEU A 203 -23.32 17.74 8.78
C LEU A 203 -22.30 18.26 7.77
N VAL A 204 -22.44 19.51 7.35
CA VAL A 204 -21.40 20.19 6.58
C VAL A 204 -20.36 20.75 7.55
N MET A 205 -19.13 20.28 7.47
CA MET A 205 -18.04 20.67 8.37
C MET A 205 -17.30 21.91 7.89
N LEU A 206 -17.06 22.01 6.57
CA LEU A 206 -16.25 23.07 5.99
C LEU A 206 -16.67 23.30 4.53
N ILE A 207 -16.52 24.55 4.08
CA ILE A 207 -16.79 24.94 2.70
C ILE A 207 -15.51 25.55 2.12
N LYS A 208 -15.15 25.14 0.91
CA LYS A 208 -14.00 25.70 0.18
C LYS A 208 -14.48 26.34 -1.11
N ARG A 209 -14.22 27.65 -1.25
CA ARG A 209 -14.47 28.45 -2.45
C ARG A 209 -13.15 28.88 -3.05
N GLY A 210 -12.77 28.27 -4.18
CA GLY A 210 -11.45 28.49 -4.76
C GLY A 210 -10.34 28.10 -3.78
N ASN A 211 -9.67 29.05 -3.16
CA ASN A 211 -8.59 28.82 -2.19
C ASN A 211 -8.94 29.27 -0.75
N GLU A 212 -10.16 29.75 -0.53
CA GLU A 212 -10.62 30.22 0.78
C GLU A 212 -11.49 29.18 1.48
N PHE A 213 -11.27 29.02 2.78
CA PHE A 213 -12.07 28.16 3.65
C PHE A 213 -13.09 29.00 4.42
N MET A 214 -14.34 28.55 4.40
CA MET A 214 -15.46 29.20 5.08
C MET A 214 -16.11 28.26 6.07
N ILE A 215 -16.47 28.81 7.23
CA ILE A 215 -17.24 28.09 8.25
C ILE A 215 -18.70 28.03 7.79
N PRO A 216 -19.31 26.84 7.72
CA PRO A 216 -20.70 26.70 7.30
C PRO A 216 -21.65 27.40 8.29
N ASN A 217 -22.52 28.23 7.74
CA ASN A 217 -23.62 28.82 8.46
C ASN A 217 -24.89 28.68 7.60
N GLY A 218 -26.05 28.39 8.20
CA GLY A 218 -27.29 28.18 7.48
C GLY A 218 -27.66 29.31 6.50
N SER A 219 -27.29 30.54 6.81
CA SER A 219 -27.53 31.73 5.97
C SER A 219 -26.48 31.94 4.87
N LEU A 220 -25.40 31.15 4.85
CA LEU A 220 -24.32 31.31 3.88
C LEU A 220 -24.82 31.02 2.45
N GLN A 221 -24.57 31.96 1.56
CA GLN A 221 -24.84 31.80 0.14
C GLN A 221 -23.77 30.93 -0.54
N LEU A 222 -24.22 29.85 -1.15
CA LEU A 222 -23.41 28.90 -1.88
C LEU A 222 -23.36 29.28 -3.37
N HIS A 223 -22.25 28.93 -4.03
CA HIS A 223 -22.06 29.15 -5.46
C HIS A 223 -21.71 27.83 -6.13
N ALA A 224 -22.01 27.72 -7.41
CA ALA A 224 -21.57 26.60 -8.22
C ALA A 224 -20.03 26.55 -8.22
N GLY A 225 -19.48 25.34 -8.01
CA GLY A 225 -18.04 25.14 -7.86
C GLY A 225 -17.55 25.18 -6.41
N ASP A 226 -18.36 25.55 -5.42
CA ASP A 226 -18.00 25.40 -4.01
C ASP A 226 -17.86 23.91 -3.66
N LYS A 227 -16.82 23.59 -2.87
CA LYS A 227 -16.61 22.24 -2.34
C LYS A 227 -17.08 22.19 -0.90
N LEU A 228 -17.95 21.23 -0.60
CA LEU A 228 -18.45 20.98 0.75
C LEU A 228 -17.79 19.75 1.33
N LEU A 229 -17.24 19.86 2.54
CA LEU A 229 -16.80 18.74 3.34
C LEU A 229 -17.98 18.29 4.23
N ILE A 230 -18.49 17.10 3.97
CA ILE A 230 -19.68 16.58 4.62
C ILE A 230 -19.33 15.34 5.42
N ILE A 231 -19.89 15.26 6.62
CA ILE A 231 -19.88 14.07 7.47
C ILE A 231 -21.27 13.46 7.52
N SER A 232 -21.37 12.14 7.33
CA SER A 232 -22.66 11.41 7.37
C SER A 232 -22.55 10.18 8.26
N GLU A 233 -23.57 9.92 9.06
CA GLU A 233 -23.68 8.71 9.90
C GLU A 233 -24.06 7.45 9.09
N ASN A 234 -24.41 7.57 7.83
CA ASN A 234 -24.97 6.47 7.04
C ASN A 234 -23.90 5.54 6.49
N LYS A 235 -23.92 4.27 6.88
CA LYS A 235 -22.98 3.20 6.52
C LYS A 235 -23.22 2.59 5.13
N GLU A 236 -24.27 2.96 4.43
CA GLU A 236 -24.58 2.37 3.12
C GLU A 236 -24.05 3.22 1.97
N GLY A 237 -23.15 2.62 1.21
CA GLY A 237 -22.31 3.19 0.16
C GLY A 237 -22.99 3.75 -1.09
N THR A 238 -24.22 4.18 -1.04
CA THR A 238 -24.93 4.90 -2.10
C THR A 238 -25.19 6.32 -1.64
N PRO A 239 -24.72 7.35 -2.39
CA PRO A 239 -25.17 8.71 -2.11
C PRO A 239 -26.68 8.74 -2.29
N PRO A 240 -27.46 9.25 -1.32
CA PRO A 240 -28.86 9.53 -1.59
C PRO A 240 -28.91 10.49 -2.77
N PRO A 241 -29.79 10.26 -3.76
CA PRO A 241 -29.97 11.22 -4.83
C PRO A 241 -30.35 12.54 -4.19
N LEU A 242 -29.56 13.58 -4.43
CA LEU A 242 -29.94 14.94 -4.13
C LEU A 242 -31.08 15.29 -5.10
N ASN A 243 -32.32 14.97 -4.71
CA ASN A 243 -33.56 15.32 -5.42
C ASN A 243 -33.92 16.79 -5.20
#